data_5bdb7401e84e2da2c6ee1b47ac22c0c0
#
_entry.id   5bdb7401e84e2da2c6ee1b47ac22c0c0
#
_cell.length_a   1.000
_cell.length_b   1.000
_cell.length_c   1.000
_cell.angle_alpha   90.00
_cell.angle_beta   90.00
_cell.angle_gamma   90.00
#
_symmetry.space_group_name_H-M   'P 1'
#
loop_
_entity.id
_entity.type
_entity.pdbx_description
1 polymer ?
#
loop_
_entity_poly.entity_id
_entity_poly.type
_entity_poly.pdbx_seq_one_letter_code
_entity_poly.pdbx_strand_id
1 'polypeptide(L)'
;MLIERFQEYVNRQNLFTRQDKILLTVSGGVDSMVLMSLCVNSGYNVGIAHCNFSLRGQESDEDEIMVQETARRYGIECYNKRFDTQAEMERTGESMEMAARRLRYEWFYELCDKYNYTVIAIAHHIDDSIETFFINMLRGTGLRGLTGISNRVGRVVRPLMFATRKEILDYAHHKHITFREDSSNRSTKYLRNKIRLGLIPRLKEINPRFAFMMNQNVARLTATQQFIDSAIDNIFERAARIEGDICTIEMDKIVDVRTRSFVIYEILSSRFGFKGDVVDTLCKALDNDSTGRRFYSRSHVAYIDRGNIVVARIEDKDPCEIMVNKGQQRAYCGNSVLYFEVCDVDSLPTYNVADNVALLDAEKITYPLMLRRWSDGDSFTPYGMNGSKKVSDYLIDRKVSMAEKTRQFVLLSGDEIAWLVGRRIAHPFRITDKTEWVLRITKETL
;
A
#
# COMPACT_ATOMS: atom_id res chain seq x y z
N MET A 1 -13.18 2.28 38.48
CA MET A 1 -13.96 1.22 37.78
C MET A 1 -13.44 1.03 36.35
N LEU A 2 -13.83 -0.06 35.63
CA LEU A 2 -13.34 -0.30 34.24
C LEU A 2 -13.77 0.84 33.29
N ILE A 3 -14.96 1.38 33.47
CA ILE A 3 -15.50 2.47 32.62
C ILE A 3 -14.70 3.78 32.74
N GLU A 4 -14.22 4.15 33.89
CA GLU A 4 -13.40 5.37 34.10
C GLU A 4 -12.05 5.22 33.39
N ARG A 5 -11.40 4.06 33.56
CA ARG A 5 -10.16 3.71 32.86
C ARG A 5 -10.34 3.68 31.34
N PHE A 6 -11.50 3.24 30.89
CA PHE A 6 -11.87 3.25 29.47
C PHE A 6 -11.93 4.68 28.93
N GLN A 7 -12.65 5.57 29.61
CA GLN A 7 -12.77 6.98 29.21
C GLN A 7 -11.41 7.68 29.24
N GLU A 8 -10.63 7.48 30.29
CA GLU A 8 -9.28 8.00 30.40
C GLU A 8 -8.36 7.50 29.28
N TYR A 9 -8.43 6.20 28.95
CA TYR A 9 -7.65 5.62 27.90
C TYR A 9 -8.02 6.15 26.52
N VAL A 10 -9.32 6.23 26.20
CA VAL A 10 -9.84 6.80 24.95
C VAL A 10 -9.35 8.23 24.76
N ASN A 11 -9.45 9.06 25.80
CA ASN A 11 -9.02 10.46 25.77
C ASN A 11 -7.49 10.58 25.61
N ARG A 12 -6.71 9.85 26.40
CA ARG A 12 -5.24 9.88 26.38
C ARG A 12 -4.67 9.43 25.03
N GLN A 13 -5.31 8.45 24.40
CA GLN A 13 -4.88 7.91 23.10
C GLN A 13 -5.53 8.61 21.90
N ASN A 14 -6.36 9.64 22.13
CA ASN A 14 -7.12 10.36 21.09
C ASN A 14 -7.85 9.41 20.13
N LEU A 15 -8.52 8.36 20.67
CA LEU A 15 -9.14 7.35 19.84
C LEU A 15 -10.43 7.87 19.16
N PHE A 16 -11.26 8.56 19.90
CA PHE A 16 -12.48 9.25 19.44
C PHE A 16 -13.02 10.18 20.52
N THR A 17 -13.95 11.04 20.12
CA THR A 17 -14.62 12.03 20.96
C THR A 17 -16.13 11.77 20.97
N ARG A 18 -16.89 12.53 21.74
CA ARG A 18 -18.37 12.48 21.74
C ARG A 18 -19.01 13.03 20.45
N GLN A 19 -18.24 13.74 19.62
CA GLN A 19 -18.70 14.26 18.34
C GLN A 19 -18.58 13.19 17.22
N ASP A 20 -17.78 12.15 17.45
CA ASP A 20 -17.57 11.10 16.49
C ASP A 20 -18.76 10.15 16.44
N LYS A 21 -19.13 9.69 15.25
CA LYS A 21 -20.05 8.58 15.04
C LYS A 21 -19.26 7.29 14.91
N ILE A 22 -19.38 6.38 15.87
CA ILE A 22 -18.53 5.20 16.04
C ILE A 22 -19.24 3.94 15.56
N LEU A 23 -18.65 3.19 14.64
CA LEU A 23 -19.10 1.87 14.24
C LEU A 23 -18.45 0.81 15.13
N LEU A 24 -19.23 0.19 16.03
CA LEU A 24 -18.77 -0.90 16.87
C LEU A 24 -18.86 -2.23 16.11
N THR A 25 -17.75 -2.98 16.06
CA THR A 25 -17.78 -4.33 15.49
C THR A 25 -18.12 -5.32 16.57
N VAL A 26 -19.33 -5.88 16.55
CA VAL A 26 -19.86 -6.74 17.61
C VAL A 26 -20.05 -8.17 17.10
N SER A 27 -19.27 -9.11 17.64
CA SER A 27 -19.34 -10.53 17.28
C SER A 27 -20.29 -11.35 18.15
N GLY A 28 -20.79 -10.80 19.26
CA GLY A 28 -21.54 -11.54 20.29
C GLY A 28 -20.66 -12.10 21.40
N GLY A 29 -19.34 -12.13 21.23
CA GLY A 29 -18.39 -12.53 22.27
C GLY A 29 -18.20 -11.47 23.36
N VAL A 30 -17.73 -11.90 24.56
CA VAL A 30 -17.63 -11.05 25.76
C VAL A 30 -16.91 -9.72 25.50
N ASP A 31 -15.79 -9.73 24.77
CA ASP A 31 -14.98 -8.56 24.56
C ASP A 31 -15.74 -7.48 23.77
N SER A 32 -16.47 -7.90 22.72
CA SER A 32 -17.25 -6.98 21.88
C SER A 32 -18.50 -6.47 22.58
N MET A 33 -19.17 -7.31 23.39
CA MET A 33 -20.34 -6.92 24.16
C MET A 33 -19.97 -5.96 25.30
N VAL A 34 -18.81 -6.15 25.93
CA VAL A 34 -18.27 -5.21 26.93
C VAL A 34 -17.88 -3.88 26.29
N LEU A 35 -17.22 -3.89 25.13
CA LEU A 35 -16.90 -2.65 24.39
C LEU A 35 -18.16 -1.86 24.10
N MET A 36 -19.22 -2.52 23.60
CA MET A 36 -20.52 -1.89 23.35
C MET A 36 -21.09 -1.27 24.64
N SER A 37 -21.15 -2.03 25.73
CA SER A 37 -21.63 -1.54 27.02
C SER A 37 -20.85 -0.33 27.52
N LEU A 38 -19.52 -0.33 27.43
CA LEU A 38 -18.67 0.78 27.84
C LEU A 38 -18.91 2.03 27.00
N CYS A 39 -19.04 1.90 25.68
CA CYS A 39 -19.31 3.02 24.78
C CYS A 39 -20.70 3.64 25.06
N VAL A 40 -21.73 2.83 25.19
CA VAL A 40 -23.09 3.29 25.47
C VAL A 40 -23.18 3.99 26.82
N ASN A 41 -22.65 3.35 27.89
CA ASN A 41 -22.68 3.93 29.23
C ASN A 41 -21.78 5.17 29.39
N SER A 42 -20.87 5.41 28.45
CA SER A 42 -20.06 6.64 28.39
C SER A 42 -20.71 7.74 27.54
N GLY A 43 -21.87 7.48 26.92
CA GLY A 43 -22.62 8.47 26.14
C GLY A 43 -22.00 8.76 24.76
N TYR A 44 -21.30 7.82 24.15
CA TYR A 44 -20.81 7.94 22.78
C TYR A 44 -21.92 7.62 21.76
N ASN A 45 -21.86 8.27 20.59
CA ASN A 45 -22.75 8.01 19.48
C ASN A 45 -22.28 6.79 18.71
N VAL A 46 -23.01 5.68 18.82
CA VAL A 46 -22.59 4.38 18.30
C VAL A 46 -23.61 3.73 17.38
N GLY A 47 -23.14 2.98 16.40
CA GLY A 47 -23.88 1.97 15.65
C GLY A 47 -23.13 0.65 15.70
N ILE A 48 -23.81 -0.44 15.41
CA ILE A 48 -23.29 -1.80 15.49
C ILE A 48 -23.18 -2.40 14.09
N ALA A 49 -22.04 -3.06 13.79
CA ALA A 49 -21.86 -3.94 12.64
C ALA A 49 -21.58 -5.37 13.12
N HIS A 50 -22.46 -6.30 12.73
CA HIS A 50 -22.30 -7.72 12.99
C HIS A 50 -22.09 -8.50 11.69
N CYS A 51 -21.01 -9.29 11.62
CA CYS A 51 -20.70 -10.17 10.50
C CYS A 51 -21.07 -11.61 10.83
N ASN A 52 -21.98 -12.20 10.07
CA ASN A 52 -22.27 -13.63 10.12
C ASN A 52 -21.59 -14.32 8.94
N PHE A 53 -20.57 -15.14 9.23
CA PHE A 53 -19.84 -15.89 8.21
C PHE A 53 -20.39 -17.30 7.97
N SER A 54 -21.48 -17.67 8.65
CA SER A 54 -22.16 -18.97 8.57
C SER A 54 -21.23 -20.19 8.84
N LEU A 55 -20.08 -19.96 9.50
CA LEU A 55 -19.06 -20.99 9.71
C LEU A 55 -19.42 -21.98 10.83
N ARG A 56 -20.39 -21.65 11.69
CA ARG A 56 -20.83 -22.47 12.84
C ARG A 56 -22.32 -22.82 12.78
N GLY A 57 -22.95 -22.68 11.59
CA GLY A 57 -24.37 -22.98 11.41
C GLY A 57 -25.23 -22.21 12.41
N GLN A 58 -26.06 -22.95 13.18
CA GLN A 58 -27.03 -22.40 14.13
C GLN A 58 -26.39 -21.47 15.19
N GLU A 59 -25.18 -21.77 15.68
CA GLU A 59 -24.47 -20.89 16.65
C GLU A 59 -24.26 -19.49 16.10
N SER A 60 -23.92 -19.36 14.80
CA SER A 60 -23.74 -18.06 14.15
C SER A 60 -25.05 -17.28 14.02
N ASP A 61 -26.17 -17.95 13.82
CA ASP A 61 -27.48 -17.32 13.73
C ASP A 61 -27.98 -16.87 15.14
N GLU A 62 -27.69 -17.64 16.15
CA GLU A 62 -28.01 -17.29 17.55
C GLU A 62 -27.17 -16.09 18.02
N ASP A 63 -25.90 -15.99 17.61
CA ASP A 63 -25.06 -14.80 17.87
C ASP A 63 -25.65 -13.55 17.21
N GLU A 64 -26.10 -13.66 15.95
CA GLU A 64 -26.73 -12.56 15.20
C GLU A 64 -28.01 -12.09 15.92
N ILE A 65 -28.87 -13.01 16.32
CA ILE A 65 -30.12 -12.71 17.05
C ILE A 65 -29.82 -11.98 18.36
N MET A 66 -28.90 -12.50 19.17
CA MET A 66 -28.51 -11.91 20.45
C MET A 66 -27.97 -10.47 20.29
N VAL A 67 -27.14 -10.24 19.28
CA VAL A 67 -26.61 -8.90 19.00
C VAL A 67 -27.71 -7.93 18.58
N GLN A 68 -28.62 -8.37 17.69
CA GLN A 68 -29.76 -7.56 17.26
C GLN A 68 -30.72 -7.21 18.42
N GLU A 69 -31.06 -8.19 19.29
CA GLU A 69 -31.89 -7.95 20.45
C GLU A 69 -31.24 -6.98 21.44
N THR A 70 -29.92 -7.12 21.64
CA THR A 70 -29.17 -6.22 22.52
C THR A 70 -29.13 -4.80 21.92
N ALA A 71 -28.86 -4.65 20.63
CA ALA A 71 -28.90 -3.36 19.94
C ALA A 71 -30.28 -2.69 20.07
N ARG A 72 -31.35 -3.44 19.85
CA ARG A 72 -32.74 -2.95 20.00
C ARG A 72 -33.02 -2.48 21.42
N ARG A 73 -32.58 -3.22 22.44
CA ARG A 73 -32.72 -2.84 23.86
C ARG A 73 -32.09 -1.52 24.19
N TYR A 74 -30.93 -1.20 23.56
CA TYR A 74 -30.25 0.07 23.77
C TYR A 74 -30.66 1.15 22.76
N GLY A 75 -31.56 0.87 21.82
CA GLY A 75 -31.96 1.84 20.79
C GLY A 75 -30.88 2.18 19.78
N ILE A 76 -29.96 1.24 19.49
CA ILE A 76 -28.79 1.44 18.62
C ILE A 76 -29.06 0.85 17.25
N GLU A 77 -28.67 1.56 16.18
CA GLU A 77 -28.68 1.04 14.82
C GLU A 77 -27.78 -0.19 14.69
N CYS A 78 -28.31 -1.29 14.15
CA CYS A 78 -27.58 -2.54 13.98
C CYS A 78 -27.64 -2.99 12.52
N TYR A 79 -26.47 -3.09 11.92
CA TYR A 79 -26.27 -3.60 10.57
C TYR A 79 -25.75 -5.03 10.65
N ASN A 80 -26.39 -5.94 9.90
CA ASN A 80 -26.01 -7.34 9.83
C ASN A 80 -25.70 -7.70 8.38
N LYS A 81 -24.64 -8.46 8.16
CA LYS A 81 -24.30 -8.99 6.83
C LYS A 81 -23.85 -10.44 6.95
N ARG A 82 -24.48 -11.29 6.15
CA ARG A 82 -24.08 -12.68 5.97
C ARG A 82 -23.13 -12.77 4.79
N PHE A 83 -22.05 -13.53 4.96
CA PHE A 83 -21.02 -13.69 3.94
C PHE A 83 -20.92 -15.16 3.54
N ASP A 84 -20.90 -15.42 2.24
CA ASP A 84 -20.49 -16.71 1.69
C ASP A 84 -18.97 -16.74 1.57
N THR A 85 -18.32 -17.10 2.68
CA THR A 85 -16.86 -17.13 2.76
C THR A 85 -16.29 -18.22 1.88
N GLN A 86 -17.01 -19.33 1.66
CA GLN A 86 -16.54 -20.46 0.87
C GLN A 86 -16.49 -20.10 -0.62
N ALA A 87 -17.53 -19.51 -1.17
CA ALA A 87 -17.55 -19.05 -2.55
C ALA A 87 -16.44 -18.03 -2.80
N GLU A 88 -16.16 -17.16 -1.81
CA GLU A 88 -15.11 -16.15 -1.93
C GLU A 88 -13.70 -16.76 -1.90
N MET A 89 -13.45 -17.78 -1.09
CA MET A 89 -12.21 -18.55 -1.09
C MET A 89 -11.94 -19.23 -2.44
N GLU A 90 -12.97 -19.84 -3.02
CA GLU A 90 -12.88 -20.49 -4.34
C GLU A 90 -12.56 -19.48 -5.45
N ARG A 91 -13.13 -18.27 -5.36
CA ARG A 91 -12.91 -17.19 -6.33
C ARG A 91 -11.51 -16.59 -6.24
N THR A 92 -10.95 -16.42 -5.02
CA THR A 92 -9.71 -15.65 -4.79
C THR A 92 -8.49 -16.52 -4.51
N GLY A 93 -8.67 -17.78 -4.11
CA GLY A 93 -7.60 -18.66 -3.64
C GLY A 93 -7.06 -18.30 -2.24
N GLU A 94 -7.74 -17.39 -1.52
CA GLU A 94 -7.36 -16.99 -0.17
C GLU A 94 -7.69 -18.08 0.86
N SER A 95 -6.99 -18.07 2.00
CA SER A 95 -7.42 -18.86 3.14
C SER A 95 -8.73 -18.29 3.73
N MET A 96 -9.52 -19.14 4.43
CA MET A 96 -10.77 -18.74 5.09
C MET A 96 -10.57 -17.52 5.99
N GLU A 97 -9.49 -17.49 6.78
CA GLU A 97 -9.20 -16.38 7.69
C GLU A 97 -8.92 -15.07 6.93
N MET A 98 -8.19 -15.15 5.81
CA MET A 98 -7.87 -13.98 4.97
C MET A 98 -9.11 -13.46 4.27
N ALA A 99 -9.91 -14.33 3.64
CA ALA A 99 -11.16 -13.97 2.98
C ALA A 99 -12.15 -13.33 3.95
N ALA A 100 -12.42 -13.99 5.10
CA ALA A 100 -13.30 -13.44 6.13
C ALA A 100 -12.82 -12.09 6.67
N ARG A 101 -11.49 -11.92 6.84
CA ARG A 101 -10.91 -10.66 7.28
C ARG A 101 -11.10 -9.56 6.23
N ARG A 102 -10.80 -9.81 4.96
CA ARG A 102 -10.96 -8.85 3.86
C ARG A 102 -12.41 -8.40 3.72
N LEU A 103 -13.35 -9.35 3.58
CA LEU A 103 -14.79 -9.09 3.47
C LEU A 103 -15.34 -8.25 4.62
N ARG A 104 -14.88 -8.55 5.84
CA ARG A 104 -15.24 -7.79 7.04
C ARG A 104 -14.85 -6.33 6.95
N TYR A 105 -13.58 -6.05 6.63
CA TYR A 105 -13.09 -4.67 6.58
C TYR A 105 -13.66 -3.89 5.41
N GLU A 106 -13.80 -4.49 4.22
CA GLU A 106 -14.46 -3.89 3.06
C GLU A 106 -15.86 -3.40 3.44
N TRP A 107 -16.64 -4.28 4.07
CA TRP A 107 -17.98 -3.91 4.50
C TRP A 107 -18.02 -2.86 5.61
N PHE A 108 -17.11 -2.88 6.55
CA PHE A 108 -17.04 -1.84 7.58
C PHE A 108 -16.75 -0.47 6.98
N TYR A 109 -15.87 -0.38 5.99
CA TYR A 109 -15.61 0.87 5.27
C TYR A 109 -16.81 1.32 4.44
N GLU A 110 -17.51 0.40 3.76
CA GLU A 110 -18.79 0.70 3.06
C GLU A 110 -19.82 1.32 4.01
N LEU A 111 -19.98 0.76 5.22
CA LEU A 111 -20.88 1.32 6.24
C LEU A 111 -20.43 2.71 6.71
N CYS A 112 -19.12 2.89 6.91
CA CYS A 112 -18.59 4.18 7.31
C CYS A 112 -18.88 5.27 6.27
N ASP A 113 -18.67 4.96 5.01
CA ASP A 113 -18.88 5.93 3.93
C ASP A 113 -20.39 6.19 3.70
N LYS A 114 -21.21 5.15 3.77
CA LYS A 114 -22.67 5.26 3.55
C LYS A 114 -23.40 6.01 4.67
N TYR A 115 -22.99 5.79 5.93
CA TYR A 115 -23.71 6.29 7.11
C TYR A 115 -22.92 7.31 7.92
N ASN A 116 -21.77 7.80 7.37
CA ASN A 116 -20.91 8.82 7.98
C ASN A 116 -20.33 8.41 9.35
N TYR A 117 -19.94 7.14 9.52
CA TYR A 117 -19.15 6.74 10.68
C TYR A 117 -17.72 7.19 10.50
N THR A 118 -17.18 7.90 11.50
CA THR A 118 -15.81 8.44 11.46
C THR A 118 -14.78 7.43 11.94
N VAL A 119 -15.19 6.49 12.81
CA VAL A 119 -14.32 5.53 13.50
C VAL A 119 -14.95 4.14 13.52
N ILE A 120 -14.10 3.12 13.37
CA ILE A 120 -14.43 1.71 13.53
C ILE A 120 -13.76 1.19 14.80
N ALA A 121 -14.53 0.79 15.81
CA ALA A 121 -14.00 0.30 17.08
C ALA A 121 -14.06 -1.23 17.17
N ILE A 122 -12.90 -1.84 17.42
CA ILE A 122 -12.72 -3.30 17.55
C ILE A 122 -12.28 -3.65 18.98
N ALA A 123 -12.84 -4.70 19.54
CA ALA A 123 -12.67 -5.12 20.92
C ALA A 123 -11.39 -5.93 21.20
N HIS A 124 -10.26 -5.57 20.56
CA HIS A 124 -8.96 -6.15 20.92
C HIS A 124 -8.47 -5.60 22.26
N HIS A 125 -7.84 -6.46 23.04
CA HIS A 125 -7.37 -6.17 24.40
C HIS A 125 -5.88 -6.55 24.60
N ILE A 126 -5.32 -6.31 25.81
CA ILE A 126 -3.90 -6.56 26.10
C ILE A 126 -3.47 -8.00 25.76
N ASP A 127 -4.27 -9.01 26.12
CA ASP A 127 -3.88 -10.40 25.88
C ASP A 127 -3.79 -10.72 24.38
N ASP A 128 -4.63 -10.11 23.51
CA ASP A 128 -4.50 -10.23 22.04
C ASP A 128 -3.17 -9.66 21.52
N SER A 129 -2.73 -8.53 22.11
CA SER A 129 -1.45 -7.92 21.76
C SER A 129 -0.28 -8.80 22.16
N ILE A 130 -0.35 -9.42 23.34
CA ILE A 130 0.66 -10.38 23.81
C ILE A 130 0.71 -11.62 22.90
N GLU A 131 -0.45 -12.17 22.53
CA GLU A 131 -0.54 -13.27 21.57
C GLU A 131 0.12 -12.90 20.23
N THR A 132 -0.19 -11.73 19.71
CA THR A 132 0.38 -11.22 18.44
C THR A 132 1.90 -11.03 18.54
N PHE A 133 2.40 -10.53 19.67
CA PHE A 133 3.83 -10.44 19.93
C PHE A 133 4.51 -11.79 19.79
N PHE A 134 4.01 -12.84 20.46
CA PHE A 134 4.60 -14.19 20.38
C PHE A 134 4.45 -14.82 19.00
N ILE A 135 3.32 -14.64 18.33
CA ILE A 135 3.12 -15.12 16.95
C ILE A 135 4.18 -14.54 16.03
N ASN A 136 4.40 -13.23 16.09
CA ASN A 136 5.35 -12.54 15.24
C ASN A 136 6.81 -12.93 15.60
N MET A 137 7.12 -13.03 16.90
CA MET A 137 8.42 -13.49 17.37
C MET A 137 8.78 -14.89 16.83
N LEU A 138 7.83 -15.82 16.87
CA LEU A 138 8.02 -17.19 16.36
C LEU A 138 8.14 -17.26 14.82
N ARG A 139 7.59 -16.28 14.10
CA ARG A 139 7.71 -16.19 12.64
C ARG A 139 9.01 -15.52 12.18
N GLY A 140 9.77 -14.96 13.11
CA GLY A 140 10.91 -14.11 12.81
C GLY A 140 10.45 -12.72 12.34
N THR A 141 10.78 -11.70 13.13
CA THR A 141 10.38 -10.31 12.80
C THR A 141 11.40 -9.34 13.37
N GLY A 142 11.49 -8.14 12.75
CA GLY A 142 12.15 -7.00 13.34
C GLY A 142 11.32 -6.33 14.44
N LEU A 143 11.81 -5.20 14.94
CA LEU A 143 11.20 -4.44 16.04
C LEU A 143 9.73 -4.11 15.77
N ARG A 144 9.40 -3.68 14.53
CA ARG A 144 8.03 -3.32 14.10
C ARG A 144 7.00 -4.42 14.36
N GLY A 145 7.35 -5.68 14.14
CA GLY A 145 6.45 -6.80 14.42
C GLY A 145 6.31 -7.14 15.90
N LEU A 146 7.23 -6.67 16.76
CA LEU A 146 7.20 -6.86 18.21
C LEU A 146 6.43 -5.76 18.95
N THR A 147 5.90 -4.76 18.27
CA THR A 147 5.06 -3.70 18.88
C THR A 147 3.63 -4.15 19.18
N GLY A 148 3.31 -5.44 18.98
CA GLY A 148 1.98 -5.99 19.24
C GLY A 148 0.91 -5.44 18.26
N ILE A 149 -0.26 -5.09 18.83
CA ILE A 149 -1.38 -4.55 18.06
C ILE A 149 -1.45 -3.03 18.29
N SER A 150 -1.40 -2.25 17.20
CA SER A 150 -1.54 -0.79 17.28
C SER A 150 -2.92 -0.36 17.80
N ASN A 151 -2.96 0.70 18.61
CA ASN A 151 -4.21 1.26 19.15
C ASN A 151 -5.09 1.88 18.04
N ARG A 152 -4.46 2.41 16.98
CA ARG A 152 -5.13 3.03 15.83
C ARG A 152 -4.41 2.68 14.53
N VAL A 153 -5.18 2.36 13.50
CA VAL A 153 -4.73 2.24 12.11
C VAL A 153 -5.82 2.84 11.21
N GLY A 154 -5.56 4.02 10.68
CA GLY A 154 -6.57 4.78 9.93
C GLY A 154 -7.82 5.05 10.76
N ARG A 155 -8.99 4.64 10.25
CA ARG A 155 -10.27 4.75 10.97
C ARG A 155 -10.46 3.67 12.06
N VAL A 156 -9.66 2.61 12.07
CA VAL A 156 -9.80 1.49 13.01
C VAL A 156 -9.10 1.81 14.33
N VAL A 157 -9.85 1.71 15.44
CA VAL A 157 -9.34 1.93 16.80
C VAL A 157 -9.63 0.72 17.71
N ARG A 158 -8.85 0.60 18.78
CA ARG A 158 -8.92 -0.52 19.74
C ARG A 158 -9.02 -0.03 21.17
N PRO A 159 -10.22 0.32 21.62
CA PRO A 159 -10.41 1.02 22.88
C PRO A 159 -10.20 0.16 24.13
N LEU A 160 -10.10 -1.18 24.01
CA LEU A 160 -9.88 -2.08 25.14
C LEU A 160 -8.39 -2.48 25.35
N MET A 161 -7.44 -1.88 24.62
CA MET A 161 -6.02 -2.20 24.75
C MET A 161 -5.39 -1.84 26.11
N PHE A 162 -6.14 -1.26 27.03
CA PHE A 162 -5.74 -1.01 28.41
C PHE A 162 -6.17 -2.11 29.38
N ALA A 163 -7.05 -3.01 28.96
CA ALA A 163 -7.69 -4.03 29.82
C ALA A 163 -7.19 -5.43 29.48
N THR A 164 -7.11 -6.28 30.50
CA THR A 164 -6.92 -7.71 30.36
C THR A 164 -8.25 -8.41 30.11
N ARG A 165 -8.20 -9.60 29.49
CA ARG A 165 -9.41 -10.44 29.31
C ARG A 165 -10.11 -10.75 30.64
N LYS A 166 -9.33 -10.92 31.75
CA LYS A 166 -9.91 -11.13 33.07
C LYS A 166 -10.75 -9.93 33.53
N GLU A 167 -10.21 -8.73 33.42
CA GLU A 167 -10.94 -7.50 33.80
C GLU A 167 -12.20 -7.29 32.96
N ILE A 168 -12.17 -7.67 31.66
CA ILE A 168 -13.32 -7.63 30.75
C ILE A 168 -14.39 -8.63 31.22
N LEU A 169 -14.01 -9.87 31.54
CA LEU A 169 -14.93 -10.88 32.06
C LEU A 169 -15.53 -10.47 33.41
N ASP A 170 -14.72 -9.99 34.35
CA ASP A 170 -15.17 -9.52 35.66
C ASP A 170 -16.20 -8.38 35.50
N TYR A 171 -15.97 -7.45 34.56
CA TYR A 171 -16.93 -6.39 34.25
C TYR A 171 -18.23 -6.92 33.64
N ALA A 172 -18.12 -7.88 32.71
CA ALA A 172 -19.30 -8.50 32.09
C ALA A 172 -20.20 -9.17 33.12
N HIS A 173 -19.60 -9.93 34.03
CA HIS A 173 -20.33 -10.58 35.15
C HIS A 173 -20.95 -9.56 36.11
N HIS A 174 -20.21 -8.54 36.53
CA HIS A 174 -20.70 -7.51 37.44
C HIS A 174 -21.87 -6.70 36.84
N LYS A 175 -21.83 -6.48 35.53
CA LYS A 175 -22.89 -5.73 34.80
C LYS A 175 -23.98 -6.63 34.20
N HIS A 176 -23.93 -7.92 34.43
CA HIS A 176 -24.86 -8.90 33.87
C HIS A 176 -25.03 -8.80 32.35
N ILE A 177 -23.88 -8.58 31.65
CA ILE A 177 -23.87 -8.50 30.20
C ILE A 177 -24.04 -9.89 29.60
N THR A 178 -25.04 -10.07 28.76
CA THR A 178 -25.24 -11.30 28.01
C THR A 178 -24.20 -11.40 26.89
N PHE A 179 -23.49 -12.52 26.80
CA PHE A 179 -22.54 -12.83 25.74
C PHE A 179 -22.51 -14.33 25.47
N ARG A 180 -21.94 -14.75 24.35
CA ARG A 180 -21.75 -16.16 24.02
C ARG A 180 -20.26 -16.50 23.93
N GLU A 181 -19.88 -17.68 24.35
CA GLU A 181 -18.50 -18.18 24.17
C GLU A 181 -18.38 -18.88 22.82
N ASP A 182 -17.39 -18.50 22.06
CA ASP A 182 -17.07 -19.17 20.80
C ASP A 182 -16.41 -20.52 21.09
N SER A 183 -17.10 -21.61 20.69
CA SER A 183 -16.63 -22.99 20.87
C SER A 183 -15.26 -23.25 20.22
N SER A 184 -14.91 -22.53 19.15
CA SER A 184 -13.62 -22.63 18.44
C SER A 184 -12.42 -22.16 19.29
N ASN A 185 -12.65 -21.37 20.34
CA ASN A 185 -11.60 -20.89 21.24
C ASN A 185 -10.88 -22.00 22.02
N ARG A 186 -11.49 -23.18 22.13
CA ARG A 186 -10.92 -24.35 22.82
C ARG A 186 -10.04 -25.23 21.92
N SER A 187 -10.04 -25.00 20.61
CA SER A 187 -9.25 -25.81 19.66
C SER A 187 -7.81 -25.37 19.62
N THR A 188 -6.86 -26.29 19.87
CA THR A 188 -5.41 -26.05 19.75
C THR A 188 -4.87 -26.19 18.32
N LYS A 189 -5.74 -26.30 17.30
CA LYS A 189 -5.35 -26.40 15.89
C LYS A 189 -4.57 -25.15 15.42
N TYR A 190 -4.94 -23.98 15.91
CA TYR A 190 -4.38 -22.71 15.50
C TYR A 190 -3.23 -22.26 16.43
N LEU A 191 -2.18 -21.66 15.85
CA LEU A 191 -1.01 -21.17 16.58
C LEU A 191 -1.40 -20.20 17.72
N ARG A 192 -2.36 -19.31 17.47
CA ARG A 192 -2.85 -18.35 18.46
C ARG A 192 -3.41 -19.07 19.70
N ASN A 193 -4.21 -20.10 19.50
CA ASN A 193 -4.75 -20.89 20.59
C ASN A 193 -3.68 -21.71 21.34
N LYS A 194 -2.67 -22.23 20.64
CA LYS A 194 -1.51 -22.89 21.29
C LYS A 194 -0.77 -21.92 22.22
N ILE A 195 -0.58 -20.67 21.80
CA ILE A 195 0.05 -19.63 22.62
C ILE A 195 -0.85 -19.27 23.81
N ARG A 196 -2.15 -19.02 23.54
CA ARG A 196 -3.13 -18.62 24.55
C ARG A 196 -3.30 -19.67 25.64
N LEU A 197 -3.43 -20.95 25.27
CA LEU A 197 -3.75 -22.05 26.18
C LEU A 197 -2.51 -22.75 26.73
N GLY A 198 -1.39 -22.73 26.02
CA GLY A 198 -0.19 -23.47 26.43
C GLY A 198 0.94 -22.60 26.96
N LEU A 199 1.29 -21.49 26.29
CA LEU A 199 2.45 -20.68 26.64
C LEU A 199 2.12 -19.60 27.69
N ILE A 200 1.10 -18.79 27.43
CA ILE A 200 0.78 -17.65 28.30
C ILE A 200 0.43 -18.06 29.73
N PRO A 201 -0.33 -19.14 30.00
CA PRO A 201 -0.58 -19.60 31.38
C PRO A 201 0.71 -19.92 32.13
N ARG A 202 1.63 -20.63 31.49
CA ARG A 202 2.94 -20.98 32.12
C ARG A 202 3.78 -19.76 32.46
N LEU A 203 3.76 -18.74 31.58
CA LEU A 203 4.44 -17.48 31.87
C LEU A 203 3.78 -16.70 33.01
N LYS A 204 2.46 -16.79 33.16
CA LYS A 204 1.71 -16.20 34.29
C LYS A 204 1.96 -16.97 35.62
N GLU A 205 2.22 -18.27 35.56
CA GLU A 205 2.65 -19.06 36.74
C GLU A 205 4.03 -18.62 37.22
N ILE A 206 4.97 -18.38 36.29
CA ILE A 206 6.33 -17.90 36.65
C ILE A 206 6.26 -16.46 37.18
N ASN A 207 5.46 -15.62 36.54
CA ASN A 207 5.27 -14.23 36.96
C ASN A 207 3.79 -13.82 36.90
N PRO A 208 3.10 -13.75 38.05
CA PRO A 208 1.68 -13.35 38.08
C PRO A 208 1.40 -11.95 37.47
N ARG A 209 2.41 -11.07 37.40
CA ARG A 209 2.33 -9.76 36.78
C ARG A 209 2.73 -9.76 35.29
N PHE A 210 2.89 -10.95 34.69
CA PHE A 210 3.37 -11.11 33.31
C PHE A 210 2.63 -10.24 32.30
N ALA A 211 1.30 -10.24 32.29
CA ALA A 211 0.50 -9.45 31.35
C ALA A 211 0.79 -7.94 31.47
N PHE A 212 0.92 -7.45 32.71
CA PHE A 212 1.28 -6.04 32.96
C PHE A 212 2.69 -5.72 32.47
N MET A 213 3.68 -6.58 32.78
CA MET A 213 5.06 -6.37 32.32
C MET A 213 5.18 -6.43 30.81
N MET A 214 4.47 -7.35 30.15
CA MET A 214 4.46 -7.45 28.68
C MET A 214 3.83 -6.20 28.04
N ASN A 215 2.74 -5.69 28.62
CA ASN A 215 2.13 -4.45 28.12
C ASN A 215 3.10 -3.26 28.20
N GLN A 216 3.87 -3.14 29.30
CA GLN A 216 4.92 -2.13 29.43
C GLN A 216 6.04 -2.33 28.40
N ASN A 217 6.48 -3.58 28.18
CA ASN A 217 7.50 -3.89 27.18
C ASN A 217 7.03 -3.52 25.77
N VAL A 218 5.82 -3.91 25.38
CA VAL A 218 5.20 -3.54 24.10
C VAL A 218 5.12 -2.02 23.94
N ALA A 219 4.71 -1.30 25.00
CA ALA A 219 4.66 0.16 24.96
C ALA A 219 6.03 0.81 24.73
N ARG A 220 7.10 0.27 25.39
CA ARG A 220 8.48 0.75 25.18
C ARG A 220 8.96 0.46 23.76
N LEU A 221 8.73 -0.76 23.25
CA LEU A 221 9.08 -1.15 21.90
C LEU A 221 8.34 -0.27 20.86
N THR A 222 7.07 0.05 21.13
CA THR A 222 6.28 0.96 20.28
C THR A 222 6.87 2.37 20.26
N ALA A 223 7.24 2.91 21.42
CA ALA A 223 7.88 4.23 21.51
C ALA A 223 9.23 4.26 20.79
N THR A 224 10.04 3.18 20.93
CA THR A 224 11.30 3.04 20.18
C THR A 224 11.06 2.99 18.68
N GLN A 225 10.04 2.24 18.22
CA GLN A 225 9.71 2.18 16.79
C GLN A 225 9.24 3.55 16.27
N GLN A 226 8.44 4.29 17.02
CA GLN A 226 8.01 5.64 16.64
C GLN A 226 9.19 6.62 16.49
N PHE A 227 10.18 6.51 17.39
CA PHE A 227 11.42 7.29 17.27
C PHE A 227 12.20 6.93 16.01
N ILE A 228 12.35 5.62 15.72
CA ILE A 228 12.98 5.13 14.49
C ILE A 228 12.22 5.66 13.26
N ASP A 229 10.89 5.54 13.24
CA ASP A 229 10.06 6.00 12.12
C ASP A 229 10.29 7.50 11.87
N SER A 230 10.28 8.33 12.92
CA SER A 230 10.56 9.78 12.79
C SER A 230 11.97 10.07 12.28
N ALA A 231 12.97 9.31 12.74
CA ALA A 231 14.34 9.46 12.26
C ALA A 231 14.48 9.06 10.78
N ILE A 232 13.83 7.96 10.37
CA ILE A 232 13.81 7.49 8.99
C ILE A 232 13.07 8.48 8.08
N ASP A 233 11.96 9.07 8.52
CA ASP A 233 11.24 10.09 7.77
C ASP A 233 12.12 11.31 7.51
N ASN A 234 12.82 11.81 8.52
CA ASN A 234 13.78 12.91 8.39
C ASN A 234 14.95 12.59 7.44
N ILE A 235 15.45 11.34 7.47
CA ILE A 235 16.51 10.90 6.55
C ILE A 235 15.96 10.83 5.12
N PHE A 236 14.78 10.26 4.95
CA PHE A 236 14.14 10.13 3.65
C PHE A 236 13.87 11.48 3.00
N GLU A 237 13.32 12.45 3.73
CA GLU A 237 13.07 13.81 3.24
C GLU A 237 14.32 14.50 2.71
N ARG A 238 15.50 14.22 3.32
CA ARG A 238 16.78 14.80 2.88
C ARG A 238 17.44 14.03 1.74
N ALA A 239 17.29 12.70 1.73
CA ALA A 239 17.96 11.81 0.79
C ALA A 239 17.16 11.49 -0.46
N ALA A 240 15.83 11.61 -0.42
CA ALA A 240 14.97 11.25 -1.55
C ALA A 240 14.67 12.46 -2.44
N ARG A 241 14.71 12.22 -3.75
CA ARG A 241 14.14 13.10 -4.78
C ARG A 241 13.02 12.36 -5.48
N ILE A 242 11.85 12.97 -5.55
CA ILE A 242 10.67 12.39 -6.17
C ILE A 242 10.35 13.21 -7.42
N GLU A 243 10.37 12.53 -8.57
CA GLU A 243 10.04 13.11 -9.88
C GLU A 243 8.96 12.23 -10.52
N GLY A 244 7.70 12.69 -10.45
CA GLY A 244 6.55 11.86 -10.84
C GLY A 244 6.50 10.57 -10.02
N ASP A 245 6.51 9.41 -10.69
CA ASP A 245 6.47 8.08 -10.05
C ASP A 245 7.86 7.50 -9.71
N ILE A 246 8.91 8.27 -9.90
CA ILE A 246 10.28 7.83 -9.66
C ILE A 246 10.80 8.49 -8.38
N CYS A 247 11.31 7.67 -7.46
CA CYS A 247 11.98 8.10 -6.25
C CYS A 247 13.47 7.73 -6.33
N THR A 248 14.35 8.71 -6.34
CA THR A 248 15.80 8.50 -6.26
C THR A 248 16.28 8.75 -4.83
N ILE A 249 16.89 7.74 -4.21
CA ILE A 249 17.47 7.83 -2.87
C ILE A 249 18.97 8.04 -3.04
N GLU A 250 19.45 9.24 -2.69
CA GLU A 250 20.85 9.66 -2.79
C GLU A 250 21.63 9.07 -1.61
N MET A 251 22.51 8.12 -1.91
CA MET A 251 23.20 7.34 -0.88
C MET A 251 24.31 8.09 -0.15
N ASP A 252 24.85 9.14 -0.74
CA ASP A 252 25.81 10.06 -0.12
C ASP A 252 25.21 10.88 1.04
N LYS A 253 23.90 11.04 1.05
CA LYS A 253 23.14 11.71 2.13
C LYS A 253 22.78 10.77 3.30
N ILE A 254 23.00 9.47 3.15
CA ILE A 254 22.86 8.48 4.23
C ILE A 254 24.25 8.23 4.82
N VAL A 255 24.65 9.09 5.75
CA VAL A 255 26.07 9.31 6.13
C VAL A 255 26.62 8.22 7.06
N ASP A 256 25.79 7.50 7.83
CA ASP A 256 26.31 6.49 8.78
C ASP A 256 26.41 5.10 8.14
N VAL A 257 27.63 4.70 7.83
CA VAL A 257 27.92 3.40 7.19
C VAL A 257 27.47 2.21 8.06
N ARG A 258 27.48 2.35 9.40
CA ARG A 258 27.14 1.25 10.30
C ARG A 258 25.64 0.95 10.29
N THR A 259 24.80 1.97 10.14
CA THR A 259 23.34 1.84 10.11
C THR A 259 22.76 1.91 8.70
N ARG A 260 23.59 2.10 7.66
CA ARG A 260 23.16 2.29 6.28
C ARG A 260 22.20 1.20 5.77
N SER A 261 22.54 -0.06 5.95
CA SER A 261 21.69 -1.19 5.54
C SER A 261 20.35 -1.22 6.27
N PHE A 262 20.33 -0.86 7.55
CA PHE A 262 19.11 -0.72 8.32
C PHE A 262 18.23 0.42 7.83
N VAL A 263 18.82 1.59 7.55
CA VAL A 263 18.09 2.74 7.00
C VAL A 263 17.48 2.39 5.63
N ILE A 264 18.26 1.77 4.75
CA ILE A 264 17.77 1.29 3.45
C ILE A 264 16.62 0.30 3.63
N TYR A 265 16.76 -0.66 4.55
CA TYR A 265 15.71 -1.62 4.86
C TYR A 265 14.42 -0.94 5.32
N GLU A 266 14.49 -0.03 6.28
CA GLU A 266 13.32 0.67 6.80
C GLU A 266 12.64 1.52 5.70
N ILE A 267 13.41 2.24 4.87
CA ILE A 267 12.86 3.03 3.74
C ILE A 267 12.17 2.12 2.72
N LEU A 268 12.88 1.10 2.23
CA LEU A 268 12.39 0.26 1.14
C LEU A 268 11.21 -0.64 1.57
N SER A 269 11.25 -1.17 2.80
CA SER A 269 10.19 -2.02 3.32
C SER A 269 8.92 -1.25 3.63
N SER A 270 9.04 -0.11 4.34
CA SER A 270 7.88 0.63 4.83
C SER A 270 7.16 1.42 3.72
N ARG A 271 7.92 1.99 2.76
CA ARG A 271 7.36 2.88 1.73
C ARG A 271 7.06 2.18 0.41
N PHE A 272 7.86 1.16 0.06
CA PHE A 272 7.80 0.51 -1.26
C PHE A 272 7.52 -0.99 -1.20
N GLY A 273 7.35 -1.57 0.01
CA GLY A 273 6.93 -2.96 0.21
C GLY A 273 7.97 -4.02 -0.16
N PHE A 274 9.27 -3.69 -0.16
CA PHE A 274 10.32 -4.66 -0.41
C PHE A 274 10.50 -5.60 0.80
N LYS A 275 10.74 -6.89 0.53
CA LYS A 275 11.02 -7.88 1.58
C LYS A 275 12.48 -7.79 2.03
N GLY A 276 12.74 -8.21 3.26
CA GLY A 276 14.08 -8.12 3.86
C GLY A 276 15.18 -8.82 3.06
N ASP A 277 14.94 -10.04 2.58
CA ASP A 277 15.86 -10.81 1.75
C ASP A 277 16.23 -10.10 0.44
N VAL A 278 15.25 -9.41 -0.17
CA VAL A 278 15.46 -8.59 -1.37
C VAL A 278 16.31 -7.37 -1.04
N VAL A 279 16.03 -6.69 0.08
CA VAL A 279 16.81 -5.52 0.53
C VAL A 279 18.24 -5.90 0.88
N ASP A 280 18.46 -7.03 1.56
CA ASP A 280 19.80 -7.54 1.89
C ASP A 280 20.62 -7.80 0.61
N THR A 281 19.96 -8.35 -0.42
CA THR A 281 20.61 -8.59 -1.72
C THR A 281 20.90 -7.28 -2.45
N LEU A 282 20.01 -6.29 -2.36
CA LEU A 282 20.21 -4.95 -2.91
C LEU A 282 21.39 -4.25 -2.23
N CYS A 283 21.48 -4.29 -0.89
CA CYS A 283 22.60 -3.69 -0.16
C CYS A 283 23.94 -4.30 -0.56
N LYS A 284 24.04 -5.62 -0.68
CA LYS A 284 25.25 -6.30 -1.19
C LYS A 284 25.61 -5.88 -2.61
N ALA A 285 24.62 -5.70 -3.48
CA ALA A 285 24.84 -5.27 -4.85
C ALA A 285 25.27 -3.79 -4.93
N LEU A 286 24.75 -2.95 -4.03
CA LEU A 286 25.14 -1.54 -3.89
C LEU A 286 26.61 -1.41 -3.45
N ASP A 287 27.06 -2.23 -2.50
CA ASP A 287 28.46 -2.25 -2.04
C ASP A 287 29.43 -2.73 -3.13
N ASN A 288 28.97 -3.52 -4.08
CA ASN A 288 29.75 -4.02 -5.23
C ASN A 288 29.60 -3.16 -6.51
N ASP A 289 29.01 -1.98 -6.39
CA ASP A 289 28.75 -1.04 -7.51
C ASP A 289 28.09 -1.68 -8.74
N SER A 290 27.13 -2.60 -8.49
CA SER A 290 26.43 -3.37 -9.52
C SER A 290 25.35 -2.53 -10.20
N THR A 291 25.75 -1.53 -10.99
CA THR A 291 24.83 -0.63 -11.71
C THR A 291 23.90 -1.40 -12.67
N GLY A 292 22.62 -1.03 -12.69
CA GLY A 292 21.60 -1.60 -13.59
C GLY A 292 20.90 -2.86 -13.06
N ARG A 293 21.32 -3.41 -11.92
CA ARG A 293 20.65 -4.57 -11.31
C ARG A 293 19.27 -4.20 -10.80
N ARG A 294 18.28 -5.09 -10.98
CA ARG A 294 16.87 -4.87 -10.67
C ARG A 294 16.43 -5.71 -9.48
N PHE A 295 15.60 -5.11 -8.61
CA PHE A 295 15.02 -5.73 -7.42
C PHE A 295 13.53 -5.44 -7.40
N TYR A 296 12.69 -6.42 -7.02
CA TYR A 296 11.24 -6.30 -7.15
C TYR A 296 10.53 -6.43 -5.81
N SER A 297 9.55 -5.55 -5.58
CA SER A 297 8.47 -5.76 -4.63
C SER A 297 7.17 -6.13 -5.40
N ARG A 298 6.04 -6.19 -4.71
CA ARG A 298 4.75 -6.42 -5.40
C ARG A 298 4.33 -5.25 -6.30
N SER A 299 4.71 -4.04 -5.96
CA SER A 299 4.24 -2.80 -6.59
C SER A 299 5.34 -1.92 -7.16
N HIS A 300 6.61 -2.18 -6.79
CA HIS A 300 7.75 -1.35 -7.19
C HIS A 300 8.95 -2.18 -7.65
N VAL A 301 9.75 -1.59 -8.50
CA VAL A 301 11.07 -2.06 -8.90
C VAL A 301 12.12 -1.06 -8.45
N ALA A 302 13.21 -1.55 -7.84
CA ALA A 302 14.37 -0.73 -7.49
C ALA A 302 15.54 -1.05 -8.42
N TYR A 303 16.31 -0.04 -8.75
CA TYR A 303 17.53 -0.11 -9.57
C TYR A 303 18.70 0.49 -8.80
N ILE A 304 19.90 -0.05 -9.00
CA ILE A 304 21.13 0.65 -8.61
C ILE A 304 21.58 1.46 -9.83
N ASP A 305 21.64 2.77 -9.67
CA ASP A 305 22.11 3.70 -10.72
C ASP A 305 23.10 4.70 -10.13
N ARG A 306 24.37 4.64 -10.59
CA ARG A 306 25.47 5.55 -10.17
C ARG A 306 25.59 5.68 -8.65
N GLY A 307 25.57 4.55 -7.95
CA GLY A 307 25.70 4.51 -6.49
C GLY A 307 24.43 4.92 -5.72
N ASN A 308 23.33 5.24 -6.40
CA ASN A 308 22.04 5.58 -5.79
C ASN A 308 21.03 4.46 -5.99
N ILE A 309 19.96 4.47 -5.17
CA ILE A 309 18.82 3.57 -5.33
C ILE A 309 17.69 4.35 -6.00
N VAL A 310 17.26 3.89 -7.17
CA VAL A 310 16.14 4.46 -7.92
C VAL A 310 14.97 3.50 -7.84
N VAL A 311 13.85 3.95 -7.26
CA VAL A 311 12.64 3.16 -7.10
C VAL A 311 11.55 3.70 -8.02
N ALA A 312 10.91 2.81 -8.78
CA ALA A 312 9.79 3.16 -9.65
C ALA A 312 8.62 2.21 -9.43
N ARG A 313 7.41 2.69 -9.62
CA ARG A 313 6.21 1.84 -9.59
C ARG A 313 6.24 0.85 -10.75
N ILE A 314 5.87 -0.39 -10.51
CA ILE A 314 5.64 -1.36 -11.58
C ILE A 314 4.33 -0.94 -12.24
N GLU A 315 4.41 -0.52 -13.50
CA GLU A 315 3.22 -0.25 -14.30
C GLU A 315 2.61 -1.60 -14.71
N ASP A 316 1.29 -1.70 -14.62
CA ASP A 316 0.57 -2.78 -15.28
C ASP A 316 0.92 -2.73 -16.77
N LYS A 317 1.05 -3.90 -17.40
CA LYS A 317 1.44 -4.00 -18.82
C LYS A 317 0.46 -3.21 -19.66
N ASP A 318 0.80 -1.95 -19.97
CA ASP A 318 0.17 -1.24 -21.07
C ASP A 318 0.29 -2.08 -22.34
N PRO A 319 -0.68 -2.03 -23.25
CA PRO A 319 -0.57 -2.70 -24.54
C PRO A 319 0.78 -2.34 -25.17
N CYS A 320 1.58 -3.38 -25.46
CA CYS A 320 2.97 -3.18 -25.92
C CYS A 320 3.07 -2.35 -27.21
N GLU A 321 1.98 -2.26 -28.00
CA GLU A 321 1.95 -1.62 -29.32
C GLU A 321 0.61 -0.91 -29.52
N ILE A 322 0.67 0.37 -29.87
CA ILE A 322 -0.48 1.23 -30.14
C ILE A 322 -0.37 1.70 -31.57
N MET A 323 -1.37 1.35 -32.39
CA MET A 323 -1.44 1.80 -33.78
C MET A 323 -2.14 3.14 -33.86
N VAL A 324 -1.51 4.10 -34.53
CA VAL A 324 -2.05 5.43 -34.77
C VAL A 324 -2.36 5.59 -36.26
N ASN A 325 -3.64 5.64 -36.58
CA ASN A 325 -4.11 5.75 -37.96
C ASN A 325 -4.03 7.20 -38.48
N LYS A 326 -3.98 7.35 -39.80
CA LYS A 326 -4.01 8.67 -40.44
C LYS A 326 -5.28 9.44 -40.03
N GLY A 327 -5.11 10.67 -39.55
CA GLY A 327 -6.21 11.52 -39.08
C GLY A 327 -6.58 11.32 -37.59
N GLN A 328 -5.96 10.38 -36.90
CA GLN A 328 -6.14 10.23 -35.46
C GLN A 328 -5.45 11.38 -34.75
N GLN A 329 -6.18 12.08 -33.86
CA GLN A 329 -5.71 13.30 -33.21
C GLN A 329 -4.96 13.03 -31.88
N ARG A 330 -5.14 11.85 -31.25
CA ARG A 330 -4.50 11.54 -29.96
C ARG A 330 -4.25 10.04 -29.76
N ALA A 331 -3.16 9.74 -29.06
CA ALA A 331 -2.84 8.39 -28.58
C ALA A 331 -2.29 8.46 -27.14
N TYR A 332 -2.59 7.44 -26.33
CA TYR A 332 -2.15 7.37 -24.95
C TYR A 332 -0.94 6.45 -24.83
N CYS A 333 0.09 6.85 -24.10
CA CYS A 333 1.28 6.04 -23.87
C CYS A 333 1.75 6.17 -22.41
N GLY A 334 1.53 5.13 -21.61
CA GLY A 334 1.80 5.18 -20.17
C GLY A 334 1.04 6.35 -19.54
N ASN A 335 1.74 7.19 -18.79
CA ASN A 335 1.20 8.38 -18.09
C ASN A 335 1.22 9.64 -18.97
N SER A 336 1.14 9.48 -20.30
CA SER A 336 1.23 10.60 -21.24
C SER A 336 0.23 10.44 -22.38
N VAL A 337 -0.17 11.57 -22.97
CA VAL A 337 -0.95 11.64 -24.19
C VAL A 337 -0.14 12.32 -25.29
N LEU A 338 -0.17 11.76 -26.50
CA LEU A 338 0.39 12.36 -27.70
C LEU A 338 -0.74 12.97 -28.52
N TYR A 339 -0.61 14.23 -28.86
CA TYR A 339 -1.52 14.95 -29.77
C TYR A 339 -0.87 15.05 -31.15
N PHE A 340 -1.64 14.72 -32.19
CA PHE A 340 -1.20 14.70 -33.60
C PHE A 340 -1.96 15.76 -34.38
N GLU A 341 -1.22 16.65 -35.04
CA GLU A 341 -1.72 17.72 -35.85
C GLU A 341 -0.95 17.81 -37.16
N VAL A 342 -1.62 17.94 -38.29
CA VAL A 342 -0.98 18.22 -39.57
C VAL A 342 -1.20 19.69 -39.90
N CYS A 343 -0.14 20.44 -40.15
CA CYS A 343 -0.17 21.87 -40.45
C CYS A 343 0.75 22.20 -41.60
N ASP A 344 0.50 23.34 -42.20
CA ASP A 344 1.37 23.90 -43.23
C ASP A 344 2.71 24.34 -42.61
N VAL A 345 3.80 24.11 -43.32
CA VAL A 345 5.16 24.45 -42.84
C VAL A 345 5.31 25.96 -42.57
N ASP A 346 4.68 26.79 -43.38
CA ASP A 346 4.71 28.26 -43.26
C ASP A 346 3.91 28.78 -42.06
N SER A 347 3.03 27.95 -41.48
CA SER A 347 2.29 28.27 -40.25
C SER A 347 3.10 28.13 -38.98
N LEU A 348 4.29 27.53 -39.03
CA LEU A 348 5.11 27.26 -37.86
C LEU A 348 5.93 28.50 -37.45
N PRO A 349 5.83 28.96 -36.18
CA PRO A 349 6.55 30.13 -35.71
C PRO A 349 8.05 29.89 -35.59
N THR A 350 8.46 28.64 -35.42
CA THR A 350 9.87 28.23 -35.30
C THR A 350 10.02 26.71 -35.46
N TYR A 351 11.17 26.30 -35.94
CA TYR A 351 11.56 24.88 -36.01
C TYR A 351 12.35 24.41 -34.75
N ASN A 352 12.74 25.35 -33.89
CA ASN A 352 13.40 25.03 -32.63
C ASN A 352 12.32 24.82 -31.54
N VAL A 353 11.95 23.58 -31.32
CA VAL A 353 10.91 23.17 -30.38
C VAL A 353 11.50 22.40 -29.19
N ALA A 354 10.75 22.36 -28.07
CA ALA A 354 11.12 21.59 -26.91
C ALA A 354 11.13 20.08 -27.20
N ASP A 355 11.83 19.29 -26.40
CA ASP A 355 11.99 17.85 -26.58
C ASP A 355 10.66 17.08 -26.54
N ASN A 356 9.62 17.63 -25.91
CA ASN A 356 8.27 17.07 -25.88
C ASN A 356 7.45 17.32 -27.15
N VAL A 357 8.00 18.05 -28.15
CA VAL A 357 7.38 18.29 -29.44
C VAL A 357 8.23 17.70 -30.55
N ALA A 358 7.61 16.93 -31.44
CA ALA A 358 8.23 16.47 -32.67
C ALA A 358 7.61 17.19 -33.87
N LEU A 359 8.46 17.68 -34.77
CA LEU A 359 8.07 18.23 -36.07
C LEU A 359 8.65 17.31 -37.16
N LEU A 360 7.78 16.56 -37.82
CA LEU A 360 8.16 15.56 -38.83
C LEU A 360 7.58 15.97 -40.19
N ASP A 361 8.33 15.69 -41.27
CA ASP A 361 7.88 15.85 -42.65
C ASP A 361 6.72 14.87 -42.90
N ALA A 362 5.52 15.40 -43.06
CA ALA A 362 4.29 14.59 -43.18
C ALA A 362 4.26 13.71 -44.44
N GLU A 363 5.01 14.07 -45.50
CA GLU A 363 5.06 13.30 -46.76
C GLU A 363 5.96 12.04 -46.60
N LYS A 364 6.85 12.03 -45.63
CA LYS A 364 7.73 10.87 -45.32
C LYS A 364 7.09 9.88 -44.34
N ILE A 365 5.91 10.21 -43.82
CA ILE A 365 5.25 9.36 -42.82
C ILE A 365 4.43 8.27 -43.50
N THR A 366 4.71 7.03 -43.13
CA THR A 366 3.94 5.85 -43.49
C THR A 366 2.98 5.48 -42.38
N TYR A 367 1.69 5.46 -42.64
CA TYR A 367 0.64 5.06 -41.70
C TYR A 367 0.27 3.59 -41.89
N PRO A 368 -0.19 2.87 -40.80
CA PRO A 368 -0.32 3.40 -39.44
C PRO A 368 1.03 3.62 -38.76
N LEU A 369 1.12 4.66 -37.92
CA LEU A 369 2.27 4.81 -37.05
C LEU A 369 2.16 3.79 -35.91
N MET A 370 3.29 3.24 -35.44
CA MET A 370 3.34 2.33 -34.31
C MET A 370 4.02 3.02 -33.13
N LEU A 371 3.30 3.12 -32.01
CA LEU A 371 3.82 3.63 -30.76
C LEU A 371 4.05 2.43 -29.80
N ARG A 372 5.31 2.16 -29.42
CA ARG A 372 5.67 1.06 -28.52
C ARG A 372 6.82 1.43 -27.60
N ARG A 373 7.04 0.65 -26.59
CA ARG A 373 8.30 0.74 -25.81
C ARG A 373 9.49 0.33 -26.69
N TRP A 374 10.62 0.99 -26.46
CA TRP A 374 11.84 0.59 -27.16
C TRP A 374 12.28 -0.81 -26.71
N SER A 375 13.00 -1.50 -27.58
CA SER A 375 13.53 -2.86 -27.36
C SER A 375 15.04 -2.90 -27.61
N ASP A 376 15.71 -3.90 -27.03
CA ASP A 376 17.11 -4.13 -27.31
C ASP A 376 17.30 -4.41 -28.82
N GLY A 377 18.25 -3.71 -29.42
CA GLY A 377 18.48 -3.75 -30.86
C GLY A 377 17.88 -2.57 -31.63
N ASP A 378 16.96 -1.80 -31.06
CA ASP A 378 16.42 -0.61 -31.69
C ASP A 378 17.53 0.42 -31.98
N SER A 379 17.51 0.94 -33.20
CA SER A 379 18.46 1.95 -33.66
C SER A 379 17.76 3.01 -34.50
N PHE A 380 18.29 4.21 -34.50
CA PHE A 380 17.81 5.32 -35.30
C PHE A 380 18.97 6.30 -35.62
N THR A 381 18.82 7.13 -36.60
CA THR A 381 19.74 8.22 -36.86
C THR A 381 19.23 9.49 -36.20
N PRO A 382 19.78 9.94 -35.05
CA PRO A 382 19.28 11.12 -34.35
C PRO A 382 19.42 12.37 -35.24
N TYR A 383 18.44 13.28 -35.16
CA TYR A 383 18.49 14.54 -35.90
C TYR A 383 19.80 15.30 -35.62
N GLY A 384 20.51 15.70 -36.70
CA GLY A 384 21.81 16.36 -36.64
C GLY A 384 23.02 15.42 -36.63
N MET A 385 22.81 14.09 -36.74
CA MET A 385 23.87 13.11 -36.87
C MET A 385 23.85 12.40 -38.24
N ASN A 386 25.00 11.94 -38.72
CA ASN A 386 25.11 11.27 -40.03
C ASN A 386 25.18 9.74 -39.92
N GLY A 387 25.02 9.16 -38.73
CA GLY A 387 25.12 7.72 -38.50
C GLY A 387 24.03 7.18 -37.62
N SER A 388 23.74 5.89 -37.82
CA SER A 388 22.79 5.17 -36.95
C SER A 388 23.38 4.96 -35.55
N LYS A 389 22.57 5.11 -34.53
CA LYS A 389 22.91 4.91 -33.12
C LYS A 389 21.89 4.02 -32.45
N LYS A 390 22.34 3.06 -31.64
CA LYS A 390 21.44 2.27 -30.82
C LYS A 390 20.68 3.19 -29.84
N VAL A 391 19.40 2.93 -29.63
CA VAL A 391 18.58 3.66 -28.66
C VAL A 391 19.18 3.53 -27.26
N SER A 392 19.68 2.34 -26.89
CA SER A 392 20.40 2.11 -25.63
C SER A 392 21.56 3.08 -25.41
N ASP A 393 22.41 3.23 -26.43
CA ASP A 393 23.61 4.07 -26.38
C ASP A 393 23.25 5.56 -26.34
N TYR A 394 22.23 5.96 -27.12
CA TYR A 394 21.70 7.32 -27.07
C TYR A 394 21.20 7.69 -25.66
N LEU A 395 20.45 6.79 -25.02
CA LEU A 395 19.92 6.98 -23.65
C LEU A 395 21.05 7.00 -22.61
N ILE A 396 22.12 6.22 -22.78
CA ILE A 396 23.30 6.22 -21.92
C ILE A 396 24.02 7.57 -22.00
N ASP A 397 24.31 8.05 -23.21
CA ASP A 397 25.00 9.33 -23.43
C ASP A 397 24.22 10.53 -22.87
N ARG A 398 22.90 10.45 -22.88
CA ARG A 398 22.00 11.45 -22.29
C ARG A 398 21.82 11.27 -20.78
N LYS A 399 22.53 10.32 -20.18
CA LYS A 399 22.48 10.02 -18.74
C LYS A 399 21.07 9.72 -18.21
N VAL A 400 20.22 9.13 -19.07
CA VAL A 400 18.85 8.74 -18.72
C VAL A 400 18.91 7.64 -17.66
N SER A 401 18.13 7.76 -16.59
CA SER A 401 18.05 6.75 -15.51
C SER A 401 17.49 5.42 -16.02
N MET A 402 17.84 4.32 -15.36
CA MET A 402 17.32 2.99 -15.74
C MET A 402 15.79 2.92 -15.66
N ALA A 403 15.18 3.60 -14.70
CA ALA A 403 13.72 3.65 -14.56
C ALA A 403 13.07 4.37 -15.75
N GLU A 404 13.64 5.48 -16.21
CA GLU A 404 13.14 6.18 -17.40
C GLU A 404 13.40 5.39 -18.69
N LYS A 405 14.56 4.71 -18.80
CA LYS A 405 14.87 3.86 -19.96
C LYS A 405 13.81 2.78 -20.17
N THR A 406 13.35 2.11 -19.11
CA THR A 406 12.33 1.05 -19.23
C THR A 406 10.96 1.58 -19.63
N ARG A 407 10.70 2.88 -19.44
CA ARG A 407 9.45 3.57 -19.80
C ARG A 407 9.53 4.31 -21.12
N GLN A 408 10.68 4.35 -21.77
CA GLN A 408 10.88 5.09 -23.01
C GLN A 408 10.05 4.49 -24.15
N PHE A 409 9.26 5.33 -24.80
CA PHE A 409 8.52 4.98 -26.01
C PHE A 409 9.27 5.45 -27.28
N VAL A 410 9.06 4.70 -28.34
CA VAL A 410 9.45 5.04 -29.71
C VAL A 410 8.22 5.10 -30.59
N LEU A 411 8.19 6.07 -31.51
CA LEU A 411 7.18 6.18 -32.55
C LEU A 411 7.81 5.76 -33.87
N LEU A 412 7.26 4.71 -34.49
CA LEU A 412 7.73 4.19 -35.77
C LEU A 412 6.81 4.62 -36.90
N SER A 413 7.41 4.84 -38.06
CA SER A 413 6.77 5.02 -39.35
C SER A 413 7.24 3.87 -40.26
N GLY A 414 6.37 2.92 -40.55
CA GLY A 414 6.81 1.62 -41.05
C GLY A 414 7.74 0.93 -40.04
N ASP A 415 8.90 0.47 -40.49
CA ASP A 415 9.90 -0.20 -39.64
C ASP A 415 10.94 0.76 -39.04
N GLU A 416 10.88 2.06 -39.36
CA GLU A 416 11.88 3.02 -38.92
C GLU A 416 11.37 3.88 -37.75
N ILE A 417 12.23 4.09 -36.74
CA ILE A 417 11.93 5.01 -35.64
C ILE A 417 11.93 6.44 -36.16
N ALA A 418 10.79 7.10 -36.11
CA ALA A 418 10.64 8.51 -36.48
C ALA A 418 10.91 9.45 -35.30
N TRP A 419 10.57 9.03 -34.09
CA TRP A 419 10.77 9.83 -32.88
C TRP A 419 11.04 8.96 -31.64
N LEU A 420 12.12 9.26 -30.95
CA LEU A 420 12.34 8.83 -29.57
C LEU A 420 11.50 9.74 -28.68
N VAL A 421 10.32 9.29 -28.27
CA VAL A 421 9.22 10.11 -27.73
C VAL A 421 9.68 10.97 -26.55
N GLY A 422 9.47 12.28 -26.66
CA GLY A 422 9.87 13.24 -25.64
C GLY A 422 11.39 13.53 -25.60
N ARG A 423 12.15 13.16 -26.66
CA ARG A 423 13.61 13.38 -26.70
C ARG A 423 14.09 13.87 -28.06
N ARG A 424 14.17 13.03 -29.08
CA ARG A 424 14.80 13.40 -30.35
C ARG A 424 14.09 12.76 -31.53
N ILE A 425 13.84 13.52 -32.58
CA ILE A 425 13.36 13.01 -33.88
C ILE A 425 14.50 12.33 -34.62
N ALA A 426 14.16 11.43 -35.54
CA ALA A 426 15.12 10.82 -36.44
C ALA A 426 15.40 11.72 -37.64
N HIS A 427 16.64 11.72 -38.10
CA HIS A 427 17.14 12.54 -39.19
C HIS A 427 16.40 12.37 -40.52
N PRO A 428 15.98 11.15 -40.95
CA PRO A 428 15.23 10.95 -42.19
C PRO A 428 13.91 11.71 -42.25
N PHE A 429 13.24 11.85 -41.12
CA PHE A 429 11.89 12.44 -41.01
C PHE A 429 11.90 13.95 -40.74
N ARG A 430 13.06 14.59 -40.76
CA ARG A 430 13.18 16.02 -40.51
C ARG A 430 12.51 16.87 -41.58
N ILE A 431 12.10 18.06 -41.22
CA ILE A 431 11.71 19.12 -42.14
C ILE A 431 12.93 19.53 -43.02
N THR A 432 12.65 19.77 -44.30
CA THR A 432 13.60 20.25 -45.31
C THR A 432 13.01 21.40 -46.10
N ASP A 433 13.80 22.08 -46.94
CA ASP A 433 13.31 23.15 -47.81
C ASP A 433 12.23 22.72 -48.82
N LYS A 434 11.98 21.42 -48.97
CA LYS A 434 10.99 20.82 -49.85
C LYS A 434 9.73 20.38 -49.12
N THR A 435 9.67 20.51 -47.80
CA THR A 435 8.55 20.06 -46.96
C THR A 435 7.42 21.09 -47.01
N GLU A 436 6.25 20.70 -47.47
CA GLU A 436 5.06 21.55 -47.50
C GLU A 436 4.18 21.30 -46.25
N TRP A 437 4.04 20.04 -45.83
CA TRP A 437 3.20 19.65 -44.72
C TRP A 437 3.99 19.03 -43.57
N VAL A 438 3.66 19.43 -42.35
CA VAL A 438 4.32 18.98 -41.14
C VAL A 438 3.37 18.23 -40.24
N LEU A 439 3.77 17.05 -39.83
CA LEU A 439 3.15 16.34 -38.70
C LEU A 439 3.76 16.84 -37.40
N ARG A 440 3.01 17.66 -36.66
CA ARG A 440 3.34 18.10 -35.31
C ARG A 440 2.78 17.13 -34.32
N ILE A 441 3.66 16.64 -33.41
CA ILE A 441 3.27 15.73 -32.33
C ILE A 441 3.69 16.36 -31.00
N THR A 442 2.73 16.56 -30.09
CA THR A 442 3.00 17.14 -28.76
C THR A 442 2.72 16.09 -27.68
N LYS A 443 3.71 15.87 -26.82
CA LYS A 443 3.57 14.99 -25.63
C LYS A 443 3.19 15.83 -24.43
N GLU A 444 2.11 15.41 -23.73
CA GLU A 444 1.69 15.96 -22.44
C GLU A 444 1.63 14.85 -21.39
N THR A 445 1.98 15.17 -20.17
CA THR A 445 1.87 14.24 -19.03
C THR A 445 0.48 14.39 -18.40
N LEU A 446 -0.21 13.28 -18.14
CA LEU A 446 -1.56 13.22 -17.56
C LEU A 446 -1.52 13.48 -16.05
#